data_6158584a1fe666261d828c7ddbb0fe9b
#
_entry.id   6158584a1fe666261d828c7ddbb0fe9b
#
_cell.length_a   1.000
_cell.length_b   1.000
_cell.length_c   1.000
_cell.angle_alpha   90.00
_cell.angle_beta   90.00
_cell.angle_gamma   90.00
#
_symmetry.space_group_name_H-M   'P 1'
#
loop_
_entity.id
_entity.type
_entity.pdbx_description
1 polymer ?
#
loop_
_entity_poly.entity_id
_entity_poly.type
_entity_poly.pdbx_seq_one_letter_code
_entity_poly.pdbx_strand_id
1 'polypeptide(L)'
;LPAPMSEMEMRQLITGYVLQNDEACLLFRGAGAYHHYIPALIPQLISRSEFYTAYTPYQAEMSQGMLQGIFEWQTVICNLTGMDAANASVYDGATAAAESLLMLRDSKRKNKILYSAGLHPDVIGTVKTYGHCHGLELVEIGLNENGITDIDCLKANLEGSAGFIAAQPNYFGCIENMDEIS
;
A
#
# COMPACT_ATOMS: atom_id res chain seq x y z
N LEU A 1 5.90 13.45 -30.71
CA LEU A 1 5.14 14.17 -29.67
C LEU A 1 4.16 15.13 -30.37
N PRO A 2 2.94 15.32 -29.84
CA PRO A 2 2.00 16.31 -30.36
C PRO A 2 2.58 17.73 -30.19
N ALA A 3 2.01 18.69 -30.97
CA ALA A 3 2.40 20.09 -30.82
C ALA A 3 2.05 20.61 -29.40
N PRO A 4 2.82 21.56 -28.86
CA PRO A 4 2.50 22.14 -27.56
C PRO A 4 1.20 22.91 -27.63
N MET A 5 0.44 22.85 -26.54
CA MET A 5 -0.82 23.56 -26.35
C MET A 5 -0.65 24.64 -25.30
N SER A 6 -1.46 25.71 -25.38
CA SER A 6 -1.60 26.64 -24.27
C SER A 6 -2.34 26.00 -23.08
N GLU A 7 -2.20 26.54 -21.89
CA GLU A 7 -2.93 26.06 -20.71
C GLU A 7 -4.44 26.04 -20.94
N MET A 8 -4.97 27.05 -21.60
CA MET A 8 -6.41 27.16 -21.88
C MET A 8 -6.90 26.07 -22.82
N GLU A 9 -6.16 25.78 -23.88
CA GLU A 9 -6.49 24.70 -24.83
C GLU A 9 -6.40 23.35 -24.16
N MET A 10 -5.35 23.11 -23.34
CA MET A 10 -5.21 21.86 -22.60
C MET A 10 -6.34 21.66 -21.60
N ARG A 11 -6.71 22.70 -20.84
CA ARG A 11 -7.84 22.63 -19.91
C ARG A 11 -9.15 22.31 -20.63
N GLN A 12 -9.42 22.92 -21.78
CA GLN A 12 -10.62 22.62 -22.57
C GLN A 12 -10.62 21.17 -23.06
N LEU A 13 -9.49 20.68 -23.57
CA LEU A 13 -9.34 19.31 -24.04
C LEU A 13 -9.57 18.29 -22.91
N ILE A 14 -8.89 18.47 -21.78
CA ILE A 14 -9.00 17.56 -20.61
C ILE A 14 -10.41 17.62 -20.02
N THR A 15 -11.02 18.82 -19.92
CA THR A 15 -12.41 18.94 -19.46
C THR A 15 -13.35 18.20 -20.41
N GLY A 16 -13.12 18.27 -21.73
CA GLY A 16 -13.89 17.50 -22.71
C GLY A 16 -13.78 15.98 -22.49
N TYR A 17 -12.63 15.45 -22.08
CA TYR A 17 -12.48 14.03 -21.72
C TYR A 17 -13.17 13.71 -20.40
N VAL A 18 -13.05 14.57 -19.39
CA VAL A 18 -13.71 14.38 -18.09
C VAL A 18 -15.23 14.27 -18.26
N LEU A 19 -15.82 15.14 -19.09
CA LEU A 19 -17.26 15.14 -19.35
C LEU A 19 -17.77 13.91 -20.11
N GLN A 20 -16.89 13.12 -20.70
CA GLN A 20 -17.23 11.84 -21.32
C GLN A 20 -17.24 10.67 -20.32
N ASN A 21 -16.72 10.87 -19.11
CA ASN A 21 -16.82 9.86 -18.08
C ASN A 21 -18.25 9.82 -17.53
N ASP A 22 -18.75 8.62 -17.35
CA ASP A 22 -20.04 8.40 -16.71
C ASP A 22 -19.89 8.70 -15.21
N GLU A 23 -20.69 9.62 -14.70
CA GLU A 23 -20.80 9.86 -13.26
C GLU A 23 -21.63 8.74 -12.62
N ALA A 24 -21.10 7.53 -12.64
CA ALA A 24 -21.77 6.37 -12.09
C ALA A 24 -22.04 6.56 -10.60
N CYS A 25 -23.29 6.57 -10.23
CA CYS A 25 -23.70 6.72 -8.83
C CYS A 25 -23.29 5.52 -7.96
N LEU A 26 -23.18 4.32 -8.57
CA LEU A 26 -22.84 3.08 -7.88
C LEU A 26 -21.73 2.34 -8.66
N LEU A 27 -20.58 2.22 -8.03
CA LEU A 27 -19.42 1.57 -8.62
C LEU A 27 -19.13 0.24 -7.91
N PHE A 28 -19.28 -0.88 -8.62
CA PHE A 28 -19.00 -2.22 -8.12
C PHE A 28 -17.62 -2.77 -8.57
N ARG A 29 -16.71 -1.90 -8.95
CA ARG A 29 -15.42 -2.32 -9.51
C ARG A 29 -14.50 -2.93 -8.45
N GLY A 30 -14.43 -2.36 -7.24
CA GLY A 30 -13.49 -2.79 -6.20
C GLY A 30 -12.02 -2.53 -6.56
N ALA A 31 -11.14 -3.46 -6.18
CA ALA A 31 -9.71 -3.46 -6.49
C ALA A 31 -8.98 -2.16 -6.06
N GLY A 32 -9.31 -1.61 -4.90
CA GLY A 32 -8.72 -0.37 -4.36
C GLY A 32 -9.39 0.92 -4.83
N ALA A 33 -10.35 0.86 -5.76
CA ALA A 33 -11.09 2.02 -6.25
C ALA A 33 -12.39 2.20 -5.46
N TYR A 34 -12.30 2.76 -4.27
CA TYR A 34 -13.44 2.99 -3.37
C TYR A 34 -13.76 4.46 -3.24
N HIS A 35 -15.05 4.76 -3.00
CA HIS A 35 -15.46 6.12 -2.66
C HIS A 35 -15.05 6.48 -1.23
N HIS A 36 -14.34 7.60 -1.11
CA HIS A 36 -13.98 8.17 0.18
C HIS A 36 -14.54 9.59 0.30
N TYR A 37 -15.08 9.90 1.48
CA TYR A 37 -15.42 11.28 1.78
C TYR A 37 -14.15 12.06 2.08
N ILE A 38 -13.88 13.11 1.29
CA ILE A 38 -12.75 14.01 1.49
C ILE A 38 -13.31 15.34 2.02
N PRO A 39 -13.08 15.66 3.31
CA PRO A 39 -13.51 16.94 3.86
C PRO A 39 -12.95 18.13 3.10
N ALA A 40 -13.75 19.17 2.92
CA ALA A 40 -13.33 20.39 2.21
C ALA A 40 -12.10 21.08 2.82
N LEU A 41 -11.81 20.81 4.10
CA LEU A 41 -10.62 21.30 4.79
C LEU A 41 -9.32 20.71 4.20
N ILE A 42 -9.35 19.47 3.70
CA ILE A 42 -8.14 18.78 3.22
C ILE A 42 -7.48 19.52 2.04
N PRO A 43 -8.19 19.81 0.94
CA PRO A 43 -7.62 20.62 -0.15
C PRO A 43 -7.09 21.97 0.32
N GLN A 44 -7.77 22.62 1.26
CA GLN A 44 -7.35 23.90 1.82
C GLN A 44 -6.02 23.80 2.58
N LEU A 45 -5.84 22.74 3.37
CA LEU A 45 -4.61 22.53 4.13
C LEU A 45 -3.44 22.13 3.23
N ILE A 46 -3.63 21.19 2.33
CA ILE A 46 -2.53 20.69 1.47
C ILE A 46 -2.09 21.72 0.43
N SER A 47 -2.93 22.74 0.12
CA SER A 47 -2.57 23.83 -0.79
C SER A 47 -1.75 24.93 -0.13
N ARG A 48 -1.50 24.87 1.19
CA ARG A 48 -0.68 25.87 1.87
C ARG A 48 0.77 25.73 1.47
N SER A 49 1.41 26.86 1.18
CA SER A 49 2.79 26.90 0.71
C SER A 49 3.79 26.27 1.68
N GLU A 50 3.50 26.33 2.98
CA GLU A 50 4.34 25.75 4.02
C GLU A 50 4.52 24.22 3.86
N PHE A 51 3.52 23.54 3.28
CA PHE A 51 3.56 22.11 3.06
C PHE A 51 4.09 21.74 1.67
N TYR A 52 3.50 22.28 0.60
CA TYR A 52 3.84 21.82 -0.74
C TYR A 52 5.13 22.42 -1.31
N THR A 53 5.66 23.51 -0.74
CA THR A 53 6.99 24.03 -1.08
C THR A 53 8.11 23.45 -0.21
N ALA A 54 7.77 22.71 0.86
CA ALA A 54 8.76 22.08 1.70
C ALA A 54 9.53 21.00 0.91
N TYR A 55 10.86 21.05 1.00
CA TYR A 55 11.73 19.98 0.54
C TYR A 55 11.87 18.90 1.61
N THR A 56 12.54 17.79 1.30
CA THR A 56 12.77 16.73 2.29
C THR A 56 13.38 17.32 3.58
N PRO A 57 12.79 17.04 4.76
CA PRO A 57 13.18 17.68 6.01
C PRO A 57 14.45 17.05 6.61
N TYR A 58 15.60 17.28 5.98
CA TYR A 58 16.88 16.76 6.45
C TYR A 58 17.43 17.49 7.67
N GLN A 59 17.17 18.81 7.80
CA GLN A 59 17.72 19.65 8.86
C GLN A 59 16.63 19.98 9.87
N ALA A 60 16.84 19.58 11.12
CA ALA A 60 15.89 19.82 12.20
C ALA A 60 15.64 21.31 12.46
N GLU A 61 16.65 22.16 12.32
CA GLU A 61 16.52 23.59 12.57
C GLU A 61 15.58 24.29 11.59
N MET A 62 15.69 23.99 10.29
CA MET A 62 14.84 24.59 9.25
C MET A 62 13.53 23.83 9.06
N SER A 63 13.51 22.55 9.35
CA SER A 63 12.40 21.65 9.08
C SER A 63 11.76 21.08 10.33
N GLN A 64 12.01 21.68 11.52
CA GLN A 64 11.54 21.14 12.81
C GLN A 64 10.02 20.94 12.87
N GLY A 65 9.24 21.87 12.30
CA GLY A 65 7.78 21.74 12.29
C GLY A 65 7.30 20.58 11.41
N MET A 66 7.92 20.37 10.24
CA MET A 66 7.62 19.23 9.36
C MET A 66 8.04 17.92 10.00
N LEU A 67 9.21 17.86 10.61
CA LEU A 67 9.71 16.68 11.34
C LEU A 67 8.78 16.33 12.52
N GLN A 68 8.33 17.32 13.28
CA GLN A 68 7.38 17.10 14.35
C GLN A 68 6.04 16.57 13.82
N GLY A 69 5.51 17.14 12.74
CA GLY A 69 4.28 16.66 12.10
C GLY A 69 4.39 15.20 11.62
N ILE A 70 5.53 14.82 11.04
CA ILE A 70 5.81 13.43 10.65
C ILE A 70 5.86 12.51 11.87
N PHE A 71 6.51 12.92 12.94
CA PHE A 71 6.59 12.17 14.19
C PHE A 71 5.20 11.97 14.81
N GLU A 72 4.39 13.01 14.85
CA GLU A 72 3.00 12.93 15.33
C GLU A 72 2.16 12.00 14.46
N TRP A 73 2.33 12.06 13.13
CA TRP A 73 1.68 11.14 12.20
C TRP A 73 2.01 9.67 12.52
N GLN A 74 3.29 9.35 12.72
CA GLN A 74 3.71 8.00 13.11
C GLN A 74 3.04 7.55 14.41
N THR A 75 2.94 8.43 15.39
CA THR A 75 2.24 8.16 16.64
C THR A 75 0.75 7.91 16.44
N VAL A 76 0.09 8.71 15.60
CA VAL A 76 -1.33 8.54 15.28
C VAL A 76 -1.58 7.19 14.61
N ILE A 77 -0.73 6.79 13.65
CA ILE A 77 -0.84 5.50 12.99
C ILE A 77 -0.63 4.34 13.97
N CYS A 78 0.37 4.42 14.84
CA CYS A 78 0.56 3.41 15.90
C CYS A 78 -0.67 3.27 16.80
N ASN A 79 -1.24 4.38 17.24
CA ASN A 79 -2.43 4.37 18.10
C ASN A 79 -3.67 3.82 17.36
N LEU A 80 -3.80 4.10 16.07
CA LEU A 80 -4.92 3.63 15.25
C LEU A 80 -4.86 2.13 14.96
N THR A 81 -3.65 1.62 14.70
CA THR A 81 -3.42 0.23 14.27
C THR A 81 -3.05 -0.71 15.41
N GLY A 82 -2.67 -0.18 16.57
CA GLY A 82 -2.15 -0.97 17.69
C GLY A 82 -0.71 -1.47 17.48
N MET A 83 0.00 -0.95 16.48
CA MET A 83 1.39 -1.33 16.20
C MET A 83 2.37 -0.55 17.08
N ASP A 84 3.50 -1.17 17.41
CA ASP A 84 4.54 -0.56 18.25
C ASP A 84 5.31 0.54 17.53
N ALA A 85 5.40 0.46 16.19
CA ALA A 85 6.12 1.42 15.38
C ALA A 85 5.47 1.59 14.00
N ALA A 86 5.61 2.79 13.44
CA ALA A 86 5.24 3.11 12.06
C ALA A 86 6.37 3.91 11.39
N ASN A 87 6.56 3.72 10.10
CA ASN A 87 7.41 4.62 9.31
C ASN A 87 6.65 5.92 8.97
N ALA A 88 7.34 6.89 8.41
CA ALA A 88 6.72 8.14 7.99
C ALA A 88 5.78 7.93 6.79
N SER A 89 6.25 7.22 5.77
CA SER A 89 5.49 6.74 4.61
C SER A 89 6.38 5.89 3.70
N VAL A 90 5.74 5.12 2.83
CA VAL A 90 6.37 4.47 1.68
C VAL A 90 5.61 4.88 0.42
N TYR A 91 6.11 4.50 -0.75
CA TYR A 91 5.57 4.96 -2.02
C TYR A 91 4.08 4.56 -2.20
N ASP A 92 3.79 3.28 -1.95
CA ASP A 92 2.43 2.72 -2.00
C ASP A 92 2.31 1.43 -1.18
N GLY A 93 1.12 0.83 -1.13
CA GLY A 93 0.87 -0.42 -0.41
C GLY A 93 1.66 -1.61 -0.96
N ALA A 94 1.88 -1.68 -2.26
CA ALA A 94 2.66 -2.74 -2.88
C ALA A 94 4.14 -2.66 -2.48
N THR A 95 4.69 -1.44 -2.45
CA THR A 95 6.05 -1.19 -1.94
C THR A 95 6.15 -1.51 -0.45
N ALA A 96 5.14 -1.13 0.36
CA ALA A 96 5.13 -1.48 1.79
C ALA A 96 5.19 -2.99 2.02
N ALA A 97 4.40 -3.76 1.26
CA ALA A 97 4.43 -5.22 1.33
C ALA A 97 5.80 -5.79 0.89
N ALA A 98 6.39 -5.21 -0.15
CA ALA A 98 7.71 -5.64 -0.64
C ALA A 98 8.83 -5.32 0.35
N GLU A 99 8.81 -4.16 1.00
CA GLU A 99 9.77 -3.79 2.06
C GLU A 99 9.67 -4.74 3.27
N SER A 100 8.48 -5.24 3.58
CA SER A 100 8.29 -6.20 4.65
C SER A 100 9.06 -7.51 4.43
N LEU A 101 9.33 -7.91 3.17
CA LEU A 101 10.15 -9.08 2.86
C LEU A 101 11.56 -8.96 3.46
N LEU A 102 12.15 -7.78 3.31
CA LEU A 102 13.51 -7.51 3.79
C LEU A 102 13.53 -7.47 5.31
N MET A 103 12.51 -6.89 5.93
CA MET A 103 12.35 -6.89 7.38
C MET A 103 12.22 -8.33 7.93
N LEU A 104 11.40 -9.17 7.30
CA LEU A 104 11.24 -10.58 7.69
C LEU A 104 12.54 -11.36 7.53
N ARG A 105 13.22 -11.24 6.37
CA ARG A 105 14.51 -11.89 6.12
C ARG A 105 15.53 -11.51 7.20
N ASP A 106 15.71 -10.22 7.44
CA ASP A 106 16.75 -9.71 8.32
C ASP A 106 16.47 -10.04 9.79
N SER A 107 15.21 -9.96 10.23
CA SER A 107 14.81 -10.29 11.60
C SER A 107 14.92 -11.77 11.91
N LYS A 108 14.59 -12.66 10.95
CA LYS A 108 14.57 -14.11 11.13
C LYS A 108 15.80 -14.81 10.56
N ARG A 109 16.63 -14.11 9.77
CA ARG A 109 17.78 -14.68 9.03
C ARG A 109 17.41 -15.88 8.17
N LYS A 110 16.23 -15.81 7.52
CA LYS A 110 15.67 -16.82 6.63
C LYS A 110 15.27 -16.19 5.32
N ASN A 111 15.47 -16.90 4.21
CA ASN A 111 15.20 -16.40 2.87
C ASN A 111 13.85 -16.85 2.30
N LYS A 112 13.20 -17.85 2.91
CA LYS A 112 11.90 -18.35 2.47
C LYS A 112 10.80 -17.50 3.09
N ILE A 113 9.95 -16.90 2.25
CA ILE A 113 8.81 -16.07 2.66
C ILE A 113 7.57 -16.54 1.92
N LEU A 114 6.48 -16.68 2.67
CA LEU A 114 5.19 -17.12 2.15
C LEU A 114 4.31 -15.90 1.88
N TYR A 115 3.45 -15.99 0.87
CA TYR A 115 2.44 -14.96 0.61
C TYR A 115 1.14 -15.59 0.10
N SER A 116 0.01 -14.97 0.42
CA SER A 116 -1.32 -15.44 -0.01
C SER A 116 -1.58 -15.10 -1.48
N ALA A 117 -2.16 -16.04 -2.23
CA ALA A 117 -2.72 -15.78 -3.55
C ALA A 117 -3.91 -14.79 -3.51
N GLY A 118 -4.44 -14.50 -2.32
CA GLY A 118 -5.48 -13.49 -2.09
C GLY A 118 -4.97 -12.04 -1.99
N LEU A 119 -3.69 -11.79 -2.18
CA LEU A 119 -3.16 -10.42 -2.29
C LEU A 119 -3.58 -9.76 -3.61
N HIS A 120 -3.61 -8.42 -3.63
CA HIS A 120 -3.80 -7.68 -4.86
C HIS A 120 -2.74 -8.07 -5.92
N PRO A 121 -3.09 -8.27 -7.21
CA PRO A 121 -2.13 -8.67 -8.25
C PRO A 121 -0.89 -7.77 -8.36
N ASP A 122 -1.05 -6.45 -8.20
CA ASP A 122 0.08 -5.50 -8.22
C ASP A 122 1.00 -5.69 -7.02
N VAL A 123 0.44 -6.02 -5.85
CA VAL A 123 1.23 -6.36 -4.65
C VAL A 123 2.03 -7.62 -4.92
N ILE A 124 1.42 -8.67 -5.46
CA ILE A 124 2.10 -9.92 -5.83
C ILE A 124 3.23 -9.66 -6.83
N GLY A 125 2.97 -8.84 -7.86
CA GLY A 125 3.97 -8.46 -8.87
C GLY A 125 5.17 -7.75 -8.26
N THR A 126 4.94 -6.80 -7.37
CA THR A 126 5.99 -6.03 -6.67
C THR A 126 6.77 -6.91 -5.71
N VAL A 127 6.10 -7.73 -4.90
CA VAL A 127 6.69 -8.71 -4.00
C VAL A 127 7.60 -9.67 -4.77
N LYS A 128 7.13 -10.21 -5.91
CA LYS A 128 7.94 -11.10 -6.77
C LYS A 128 9.18 -10.40 -7.31
N THR A 129 9.07 -9.15 -7.72
CA THR A 129 10.20 -8.36 -8.23
C THR A 129 11.26 -8.14 -7.16
N TYR A 130 10.87 -7.66 -5.98
CA TYR A 130 11.79 -7.46 -4.86
C TYR A 130 12.41 -8.79 -4.42
N GLY A 131 11.61 -9.84 -4.27
CA GLY A 131 12.09 -11.15 -3.90
C GLY A 131 13.15 -11.70 -4.86
N HIS A 132 12.91 -11.56 -6.17
CA HIS A 132 13.87 -11.96 -7.19
C HIS A 132 15.19 -11.16 -7.07
N CYS A 133 15.11 -9.84 -6.96
CA CYS A 133 16.30 -8.99 -6.87
C CYS A 133 17.12 -9.24 -5.61
N HIS A 134 16.50 -9.69 -4.53
CA HIS A 134 17.17 -9.98 -3.26
C HIS A 134 17.46 -11.47 -3.02
N GLY A 135 17.23 -12.32 -4.01
CA GLY A 135 17.49 -13.76 -3.93
C GLY A 135 16.65 -14.49 -2.88
N LEU A 136 15.39 -14.02 -2.67
CA LEU A 136 14.46 -14.65 -1.73
C LEU A 136 13.71 -15.81 -2.39
N GLU A 137 13.44 -16.84 -1.62
CA GLU A 137 12.53 -17.92 -1.98
C GLU A 137 11.10 -17.50 -1.62
N LEU A 138 10.30 -17.20 -2.62
CA LEU A 138 8.90 -16.82 -2.44
C LEU A 138 7.99 -17.99 -2.75
N VAL A 139 7.13 -18.36 -1.78
CA VAL A 139 6.17 -19.46 -1.92
C VAL A 139 4.75 -18.90 -1.84
N GLU A 140 3.99 -19.11 -2.90
CA GLU A 140 2.58 -18.74 -2.97
C GLU A 140 1.72 -19.77 -2.24
N ILE A 141 0.89 -19.32 -1.32
CA ILE A 141 -0.11 -20.13 -0.64
C ILE A 141 -1.44 -19.91 -1.34
N GLY A 142 -2.03 -20.98 -1.86
CA GLY A 142 -3.30 -20.97 -2.59
C GLY A 142 -4.47 -20.56 -1.69
N LEU A 143 -5.63 -20.42 -2.35
CA LEU A 143 -6.90 -20.20 -1.65
C LEU A 143 -7.72 -21.50 -1.66
N ASN A 144 -8.52 -21.69 -0.63
CA ASN A 144 -9.49 -22.76 -0.56
C ASN A 144 -10.76 -22.44 -1.38
N GLU A 145 -11.74 -23.34 -1.39
CA GLU A 145 -12.99 -23.17 -2.12
C GLU A 145 -13.85 -21.98 -1.68
N ASN A 146 -13.61 -21.44 -0.48
CA ASN A 146 -14.26 -20.25 0.05
C ASN A 146 -13.54 -18.94 -0.31
N GLY A 147 -12.45 -19.02 -1.08
CA GLY A 147 -11.67 -17.86 -1.51
C GLY A 147 -10.81 -17.23 -0.41
N ILE A 148 -10.53 -17.95 0.67
CA ILE A 148 -9.61 -17.56 1.74
C ILE A 148 -8.36 -18.44 1.72
N THR A 149 -7.30 -18.00 2.39
CA THR A 149 -6.02 -18.71 2.45
C THR A 149 -6.20 -20.18 2.88
N ASP A 150 -5.61 -21.09 2.11
CA ASP A 150 -5.55 -22.52 2.44
C ASP A 150 -4.60 -22.74 3.63
N ILE A 151 -5.19 -22.97 4.79
CA ILE A 151 -4.46 -23.14 6.06
C ILE A 151 -3.62 -24.41 6.08
N ASP A 152 -4.08 -25.50 5.45
CA ASP A 152 -3.31 -26.74 5.40
C ASP A 152 -2.08 -26.58 4.51
N CYS A 153 -2.23 -25.92 3.37
CA CYS A 153 -1.12 -25.54 2.50
C CYS A 153 -0.15 -24.58 3.23
N LEU A 154 -0.66 -23.61 3.97
CA LEU A 154 0.15 -22.70 4.76
C LEU A 154 0.98 -23.48 5.80
N LYS A 155 0.33 -24.32 6.61
CA LYS A 155 1.00 -25.14 7.63
C LYS A 155 2.09 -26.04 7.05
N ALA A 156 1.82 -26.65 5.90
CA ALA A 156 2.80 -27.53 5.21
C ALA A 156 4.06 -26.78 4.76
N ASN A 157 3.97 -25.47 4.56
CA ASN A 157 5.08 -24.65 4.06
C ASN A 157 5.78 -23.80 5.13
N LEU A 158 5.30 -23.79 6.37
CA LEU A 158 5.86 -22.97 7.46
C LEU A 158 7.30 -23.29 7.80
N GLU A 159 7.71 -24.56 7.69
CA GLU A 159 9.07 -24.94 8.04
C GLU A 159 10.10 -24.16 7.21
N GLY A 160 11.05 -23.56 7.89
CA GLY A 160 12.11 -22.76 7.28
C GLY A 160 11.68 -21.36 6.82
N SER A 161 10.39 -21.00 6.89
CA SER A 161 9.92 -19.67 6.47
C SER A 161 10.28 -18.57 7.49
N ALA A 162 10.41 -17.35 6.99
CA ALA A 162 10.60 -16.14 7.80
C ALA A 162 9.26 -15.53 8.24
N GLY A 163 8.21 -15.73 7.44
CA GLY A 163 6.88 -15.20 7.71
C GLY A 163 5.93 -15.35 6.53
N PHE A 164 4.72 -14.86 6.73
CA PHE A 164 3.63 -14.92 5.76
C PHE A 164 3.01 -13.53 5.55
N ILE A 165 2.67 -13.21 4.32
CA ILE A 165 1.99 -11.95 3.96
C ILE A 165 0.58 -12.26 3.47
N ALA A 166 -0.41 -11.67 4.13
CA ALA A 166 -1.81 -11.75 3.77
C ALA A 166 -2.46 -10.36 3.80
N ALA A 167 -3.63 -10.23 3.20
CA ALA A 167 -4.45 -9.03 3.26
C ALA A 167 -5.82 -9.33 3.88
N GLN A 168 -6.38 -8.37 4.60
CA GLN A 168 -7.70 -8.46 5.22
C GLN A 168 -8.49 -7.16 5.01
N PRO A 169 -9.65 -7.19 4.32
CA PRO A 169 -10.09 -8.30 3.46
C PRO A 169 -9.11 -8.58 2.33
N ASN A 170 -9.15 -9.79 1.75
CA ASN A 170 -8.30 -10.13 0.63
C ASN A 170 -8.82 -9.48 -0.68
N TYR A 171 -8.08 -9.66 -1.78
CA TYR A 171 -8.42 -9.05 -3.08
C TYR A 171 -9.82 -9.41 -3.58
N PHE A 172 -10.32 -10.59 -3.24
CA PHE A 172 -11.65 -11.07 -3.63
C PHE A 172 -12.76 -10.61 -2.67
N GLY A 173 -12.43 -9.82 -1.65
CA GLY A 173 -13.36 -9.31 -0.65
C GLY A 173 -13.71 -10.33 0.45
N CYS A 174 -13.01 -11.45 0.51
CA CYS A 174 -13.19 -12.45 1.55
C CYS A 174 -12.45 -12.05 2.84
N ILE A 175 -13.06 -12.38 3.97
CA ILE A 175 -12.47 -12.16 5.30
C ILE A 175 -11.67 -13.39 5.70
N GLU A 176 -10.37 -13.20 5.90
CA GLU A 176 -9.44 -14.23 6.32
C GLU A 176 -9.66 -14.61 7.79
N ASN A 177 -9.36 -15.85 8.14
CA ASN A 177 -9.34 -16.28 9.55
C ASN A 177 -7.97 -15.94 10.16
N MET A 178 -7.81 -14.70 10.60
CA MET A 178 -6.54 -14.21 11.11
C MET A 178 -6.09 -14.90 12.39
N ASP A 179 -7.01 -15.45 13.19
CA ASP A 179 -6.68 -16.21 14.41
C ASP A 179 -6.00 -17.54 14.09
N GLU A 180 -6.29 -18.14 12.94
CA GLU A 180 -5.61 -19.36 12.49
C GLU A 180 -4.31 -19.08 11.74
N ILE A 181 -4.16 -17.86 11.20
CA ILE A 181 -2.98 -17.43 10.44
C ILE A 181 -1.87 -16.96 11.38
N SER A 182 -2.22 -16.33 12.51
CA SER A 182 -1.26 -15.75 13.46
C SER A 182 -0.69 -16.80 14.41
#